data_bd34a1ad61d2a785c46cfa2699a76558
#
_entry.id   bd34a1ad61d2a785c46cfa2699a76558
#
_cell.length_a   1.000
_cell.length_b   1.000
_cell.length_c   1.000
_cell.angle_alpha   90.00
_cell.angle_beta   90.00
_cell.angle_gamma   90.00
#
_symmetry.space_group_name_H-M   'P 1'
#
loop_
_entity.id
_entity.type
_entity.pdbx_description
1 polymer ?
#
loop_
_entity_poly.entity_id
_entity_poly.type
_entity_poly.pdbx_seq_one_letter_code
_entity_poly.pdbx_strand_id
1 'polypeptide(L)'
;MNVAGNFGLSNFNYEPYGFKKQKFTSGDVHFGVKSTDETLPLQYRAETNLMLYGRQQCQLFGGVNETMVRTLATVSGSVSDEQTVAIGFAMNNLIYGNELKENKDRIKDIFKNRTTLYLNPYYELNNDSWRVHVGANVDLSFGNGKAVRVSPDVKAQYVFSDSYVLYAKATGGRQLNDFRRLETYNPYLDPGQEVKDTYEQLNAGLGFKASPTPGLWFDIFGGYQNLKDDLYQSADAWEGGDGANYIGLGQTHTDNFYAGIKASYEYKDLFAISAGGTYYHWNADAQ
;
A
#
# COMPACT_ATOMS: atom_id res chain seq x y z
N MET A 1 -1.17 6.65 24.73
CA MET A 1 -1.80 5.34 24.49
C MET A 1 -3.08 5.55 23.70
N ASN A 2 -3.29 4.79 22.64
CA ASN A 2 -4.48 4.87 21.79
C ASN A 2 -5.02 3.45 21.56
N VAL A 3 -6.35 3.28 21.60
CA VAL A 3 -7.04 2.02 21.30
C VAL A 3 -8.24 2.34 20.40
N ALA A 4 -8.37 1.64 19.30
CA ALA A 4 -9.51 1.77 18.39
C ALA A 4 -9.92 0.40 17.84
N GLY A 5 -11.18 0.26 17.45
CA GLY A 5 -11.71 -0.95 16.82
C GLY A 5 -12.74 -0.60 15.78
N ASN A 6 -12.75 -1.35 14.67
CA ASN A 6 -13.71 -1.23 13.58
C ASN A 6 -14.27 -2.61 13.23
N PHE A 7 -15.50 -2.64 12.76
CA PHE A 7 -16.13 -3.84 12.23
C PHE A 7 -16.85 -3.51 10.92
N GLY A 8 -16.68 -4.35 9.92
CA GLY A 8 -17.30 -4.21 8.61
C GLY A 8 -18.03 -5.49 8.19
N LEU A 9 -19.15 -5.32 7.53
CA LEU A 9 -19.92 -6.36 6.89
C LEU A 9 -20.37 -5.86 5.52
N SER A 10 -20.01 -6.57 4.45
CA SER A 10 -20.51 -6.31 3.12
C SER A 10 -20.99 -7.58 2.46
N ASN A 11 -21.96 -7.45 1.55
CA ASN A 11 -22.44 -8.53 0.72
C ASN A 11 -22.86 -8.02 -0.65
N PHE A 12 -22.72 -8.84 -1.67
CA PHE A 12 -23.16 -8.55 -3.04
C PHE A 12 -23.57 -9.83 -3.76
N ASN A 13 -24.27 -9.67 -4.87
CA ASN A 13 -24.64 -10.81 -5.71
C ASN A 13 -23.46 -11.21 -6.57
N TYR A 14 -23.08 -12.47 -6.49
CA TYR A 14 -21.95 -13.06 -7.21
C TYR A 14 -22.30 -13.51 -8.63
N GLU A 15 -23.59 -13.65 -8.90
CA GLU A 15 -24.12 -14.03 -10.19
C GLU A 15 -25.14 -13.00 -10.69
N PRO A 16 -25.10 -12.62 -11.98
CA PRO A 16 -26.13 -11.75 -12.57
C PRO A 16 -27.51 -12.42 -12.63
N TYR A 17 -27.58 -13.75 -12.62
CA TYR A 17 -28.80 -14.52 -12.76
C TYR A 17 -29.05 -15.55 -11.64
N GLY A 18 -28.16 -15.62 -10.66
CA GLY A 18 -28.19 -16.61 -9.60
C GLY A 18 -28.56 -16.08 -8.22
N PHE A 19 -28.77 -17.00 -7.29
CA PHE A 19 -29.13 -16.69 -5.91
C PHE A 19 -27.94 -16.69 -4.95
N LYS A 20 -26.72 -16.85 -5.47
CA LYS A 20 -25.52 -16.89 -4.64
C LYS A 20 -25.09 -15.48 -4.25
N LYS A 21 -25.02 -15.25 -2.95
CA LYS A 21 -24.52 -14.03 -2.36
C LYS A 21 -23.14 -14.28 -1.79
N GLN A 22 -22.21 -13.39 -2.10
CA GLN A 22 -20.91 -13.33 -1.44
C GLN A 22 -21.03 -12.43 -0.23
N LYS A 23 -20.54 -12.91 0.90
CA LYS A 23 -20.48 -12.15 2.15
C LYS A 23 -19.03 -11.98 2.56
N PHE A 24 -18.66 -10.75 2.87
CA PHE A 24 -17.39 -10.39 3.46
C PHE A 24 -17.61 -9.91 4.88
N THR A 25 -16.70 -10.30 5.76
CA THR A 25 -16.65 -9.82 7.13
C THR A 25 -15.26 -9.28 7.41
N SER A 26 -15.16 -8.14 8.07
CA SER A 26 -13.88 -7.58 8.50
C SER A 26 -13.97 -7.07 9.92
N GLY A 27 -12.88 -7.15 10.65
CA GLY A 27 -12.74 -6.59 11.97
C GLY A 27 -11.31 -6.13 12.19
N ASP A 28 -11.14 -4.99 12.87
CA ASP A 28 -9.85 -4.42 13.17
C ASP A 28 -9.80 -4.00 14.63
N VAL A 29 -8.70 -4.34 15.30
CA VAL A 29 -8.37 -3.82 16.62
C VAL A 29 -6.98 -3.20 16.55
N HIS A 30 -6.90 -1.95 16.97
CA HIS A 30 -5.67 -1.16 16.97
C HIS A 30 -5.26 -0.81 18.38
N PHE A 31 -3.98 -0.95 18.67
CA PHE A 31 -3.35 -0.50 19.90
C PHE A 31 -2.07 0.26 19.55
N GLY A 32 -1.89 1.44 20.15
CA GLY A 32 -0.71 2.27 19.89
C GLY A 32 -0.18 2.96 21.15
N VAL A 33 1.13 3.11 21.19
CA VAL A 33 1.87 3.87 22.20
C VAL A 33 2.88 4.78 21.51
N LYS A 34 3.11 5.96 22.06
CA LYS A 34 4.16 6.88 21.62
C LYS A 34 4.73 7.64 22.81
N SER A 35 5.97 8.11 22.68
CA SER A 35 6.54 9.12 23.58
C SER A 35 5.73 10.41 23.48
N THR A 36 5.54 11.10 24.59
CA THR A 36 4.82 12.37 24.66
C THR A 36 5.73 13.52 25.08
N ASP A 37 6.90 13.22 25.61
CA ASP A 37 7.89 14.21 26.02
C ASP A 37 8.87 14.44 24.85
N GLU A 38 8.75 15.57 24.20
CA GLU A 38 9.57 15.98 23.06
C GLU A 38 11.01 16.34 23.45
N THR A 39 11.29 16.51 24.74
CA THR A 39 12.64 16.81 25.24
C THR A 39 13.52 15.59 25.37
N LEU A 40 12.95 14.38 25.26
CA LEU A 40 13.72 13.15 25.30
C LEU A 40 14.64 13.05 24.08
N PRO A 41 15.90 12.59 24.26
CA PRO A 41 16.84 12.42 23.16
C PRO A 41 16.40 11.36 22.14
N LEU A 42 15.54 10.44 22.56
CA LEU A 42 14.94 9.40 21.72
C LEU A 42 13.42 9.47 21.80
N GLN A 43 12.81 9.56 20.63
CA GLN A 43 11.37 9.47 20.45
C GLN A 43 11.01 8.07 19.95
N TYR A 44 9.89 7.53 20.41
CA TYR A 44 9.40 6.24 19.94
C TYR A 44 7.90 6.24 19.66
N ARG A 45 7.51 5.44 18.70
CA ARG A 45 6.12 5.11 18.40
C ARG A 45 6.04 3.62 18.09
N ALA A 46 5.06 2.94 18.65
CA ALA A 46 4.76 1.55 18.32
C ALA A 46 3.25 1.36 18.21
N GLU A 47 2.83 0.58 17.21
CA GLU A 47 1.44 0.29 16.92
C GLU A 47 1.30 -1.19 16.56
N THR A 48 0.24 -1.82 17.05
CA THR A 48 -0.13 -3.19 16.66
C THR A 48 -1.59 -3.21 16.23
N ASN A 49 -1.84 -3.79 15.08
CA ASN A 49 -3.17 -3.99 14.53
C ASN A 49 -3.43 -5.48 14.36
N LEU A 50 -4.52 -5.95 14.94
CA LEU A 50 -5.11 -7.26 14.64
C LEU A 50 -6.22 -7.03 13.62
N MET A 51 -6.08 -7.64 12.44
CA MET A 51 -7.01 -7.50 11.33
C MET A 51 -7.58 -8.87 11.01
N LEU A 52 -8.90 -8.98 11.01
CA LEU A 52 -9.64 -10.19 10.68
C LEU A 52 -10.41 -9.96 9.40
N TYR A 53 -10.36 -10.91 8.50
CA TYR A 53 -11.11 -10.89 7.26
C TYR A 53 -11.67 -12.28 6.96
N GLY A 54 -12.91 -12.34 6.51
CA GLY A 54 -13.58 -13.56 6.11
C GLY A 54 -14.34 -13.37 4.79
N ARG A 55 -14.22 -14.35 3.91
CA ARG A 55 -14.97 -14.45 2.67
C ARG A 55 -15.75 -15.75 2.69
N GLN A 56 -17.06 -15.67 2.47
CA GLN A 56 -17.95 -16.82 2.62
C GLN A 56 -17.74 -17.88 1.54
N GLN A 57 -17.43 -17.47 0.32
CA GLN A 57 -17.28 -18.38 -0.81
C GLN A 57 -15.97 -18.11 -1.57
N CYS A 58 -15.27 -19.16 -1.86
CA CYS A 58 -14.13 -19.21 -2.74
C CYS A 58 -14.24 -20.49 -3.55
N GLN A 59 -13.97 -20.46 -4.85
CA GLN A 59 -14.32 -21.46 -5.84
C GLN A 59 -14.13 -22.93 -5.43
N LEU A 60 -13.01 -23.26 -4.81
CA LEU A 60 -12.64 -24.64 -4.47
C LEU A 60 -12.61 -24.90 -2.96
N PHE A 61 -12.78 -23.88 -2.12
CA PHE A 61 -12.40 -23.96 -0.71
C PHE A 61 -13.52 -23.61 0.29
N GLY A 62 -14.71 -23.25 -0.22
CA GLY A 62 -15.77 -22.74 0.65
C GLY A 62 -15.40 -21.40 1.26
N GLY A 63 -15.63 -21.22 2.55
CA GLY A 63 -15.23 -20.02 3.26
C GLY A 63 -13.72 -19.98 3.52
N VAL A 64 -13.11 -18.81 3.34
CA VAL A 64 -11.71 -18.54 3.65
C VAL A 64 -11.59 -17.37 4.61
N ASN A 65 -10.65 -17.47 5.54
CA ASN A 65 -10.36 -16.44 6.52
C ASN A 65 -8.90 -16.05 6.46
N GLU A 66 -8.65 -14.77 6.67
CA GLU A 66 -7.31 -14.21 6.81
C GLU A 66 -7.23 -13.46 8.14
N THR A 67 -6.22 -13.79 8.92
CA THR A 67 -5.86 -13.06 10.13
C THR A 67 -4.51 -12.41 9.89
N MET A 68 -4.43 -11.08 10.01
CA MET A 68 -3.18 -10.35 9.92
C MET A 68 -2.88 -9.66 11.25
N VAL A 69 -1.70 -9.94 11.79
CA VAL A 69 -1.12 -9.15 12.87
C VAL A 69 -0.05 -8.25 12.28
N ARG A 70 -0.31 -6.95 12.30
CA ARG A 70 0.62 -5.93 11.80
C ARG A 70 1.18 -5.13 12.96
N THR A 71 2.49 -5.15 13.14
CA THR A 71 3.20 -4.33 14.12
C THR A 71 4.08 -3.32 13.41
N LEU A 72 3.97 -2.06 13.79
CA LEU A 72 4.77 -0.95 13.32
C LEU A 72 5.54 -0.36 14.51
N ALA A 73 6.79 -0.02 14.32
CA ALA A 73 7.54 0.72 15.32
C ALA A 73 8.50 1.70 14.64
N THR A 74 8.74 2.83 15.27
CA THR A 74 9.74 3.81 14.84
C THR A 74 10.46 4.30 16.08
N VAL A 75 11.78 4.39 15.98
CA VAL A 75 12.62 5.06 16.96
C VAL A 75 13.42 6.11 16.23
N SER A 76 13.40 7.33 16.75
CA SER A 76 14.10 8.47 16.18
C SER A 76 14.87 9.24 17.25
N GLY A 77 15.98 9.84 16.86
CA GLY A 77 16.78 10.72 17.69
C GLY A 77 17.17 11.98 16.94
N SER A 78 17.03 13.13 17.60
CA SER A 78 17.48 14.41 17.05
C SER A 78 18.99 14.52 17.15
N VAL A 79 19.64 14.82 16.03
CA VAL A 79 21.08 15.14 15.96
C VAL A 79 21.28 16.64 16.17
N SER A 80 20.33 17.43 15.67
CA SER A 80 20.20 18.87 15.89
C SER A 80 18.73 19.26 15.76
N ASP A 81 18.42 20.54 15.92
CA ASP A 81 17.05 21.07 15.77
C ASP A 81 16.48 20.84 14.35
N GLU A 82 17.36 20.70 13.36
CA GLU A 82 16.98 20.49 11.95
C GLU A 82 17.19 19.06 11.47
N GLN A 83 17.88 18.21 12.23
CA GLN A 83 18.36 16.90 11.76
C GLN A 83 17.90 15.77 12.69
N THR A 84 17.35 14.74 12.08
CA THR A 84 16.87 13.53 12.77
C THR A 84 17.41 12.28 12.09
N VAL A 85 17.81 11.30 12.89
CA VAL A 85 18.07 9.93 12.45
C VAL A 85 17.01 9.02 13.02
N ALA A 86 16.56 8.06 12.25
CA ALA A 86 15.53 7.15 12.70
C ALA A 86 15.65 5.77 12.06
N ILE A 87 15.00 4.81 12.68
CA ILE A 87 14.76 3.49 12.12
C ILE A 87 13.29 3.14 12.26
N GLY A 88 12.66 2.86 11.13
CA GLY A 88 11.32 2.29 11.04
C GLY A 88 11.39 0.76 10.99
N PHE A 89 10.40 0.12 11.58
CA PHE A 89 10.20 -1.32 11.56
C PHE A 89 8.73 -1.61 11.27
N ALA A 90 8.46 -2.59 10.42
CA ALA A 90 7.14 -3.17 10.29
C ALA A 90 7.22 -4.70 10.19
N MET A 91 6.28 -5.38 10.83
CA MET A 91 6.10 -6.83 10.72
C MET A 91 4.64 -7.11 10.38
N ASN A 92 4.42 -7.95 9.38
CA ASN A 92 3.10 -8.45 9.05
C ASN A 92 3.13 -9.98 9.12
N ASN A 93 2.28 -10.54 9.97
CA ASN A 93 2.00 -11.97 10.03
C ASN A 93 0.63 -12.22 9.43
N LEU A 94 0.58 -12.98 8.33
CA LEU A 94 -0.65 -13.41 7.68
C LEU A 94 -0.85 -14.90 7.94
N ILE A 95 -2.02 -15.23 8.48
CA ILE A 95 -2.43 -16.59 8.83
C ILE A 95 -3.75 -16.84 8.11
N TYR A 96 -3.79 -17.94 7.36
CA TYR A 96 -4.94 -18.32 6.56
C TYR A 96 -5.64 -19.54 7.13
N GLY A 97 -6.97 -19.50 7.09
CA GLY A 97 -7.84 -20.60 7.47
C GLY A 97 -8.95 -20.82 6.46
N ASN A 98 -9.53 -22.00 6.45
CA ASN A 98 -10.69 -22.31 5.62
C ASN A 98 -11.64 -23.25 6.34
N GLU A 99 -12.87 -23.36 5.81
CA GLU A 99 -13.93 -24.18 6.36
C GLU A 99 -13.90 -25.63 5.88
N LEU A 100 -13.30 -25.92 4.71
CA LEU A 100 -13.29 -27.25 4.13
C LEU A 100 -12.12 -28.09 4.64
N LYS A 101 -12.43 -29.03 5.55
CA LYS A 101 -11.44 -29.94 6.13
C LYS A 101 -10.83 -30.92 5.11
N GLU A 102 -11.53 -31.21 4.02
CA GLU A 102 -11.14 -32.22 3.01
C GLU A 102 -10.04 -31.73 2.05
N ASN A 103 -9.87 -30.42 1.90
CA ASN A 103 -8.90 -29.81 0.98
C ASN A 103 -7.70 -29.15 1.68
N LYS A 104 -7.39 -29.53 2.91
CA LYS A 104 -6.34 -28.89 3.71
C LYS A 104 -4.97 -28.84 3.05
N ASP A 105 -4.62 -29.85 2.27
CA ASP A 105 -3.30 -29.92 1.65
C ASP A 105 -3.21 -29.00 0.42
N ARG A 106 -4.27 -28.88 -0.38
CA ARG A 106 -4.32 -27.93 -1.52
C ARG A 106 -4.33 -26.48 -1.06
N ILE A 107 -4.91 -26.20 0.10
CA ILE A 107 -4.98 -24.84 0.65
C ILE A 107 -3.64 -24.38 1.18
N LYS A 108 -2.89 -25.26 1.82
CA LYS A 108 -1.52 -24.96 2.27
C LYS A 108 -0.61 -24.54 1.12
N ASP A 109 -0.89 -24.98 -0.10
CA ASP A 109 -0.13 -24.60 -1.27
C ASP A 109 -0.52 -23.23 -1.84
N ILE A 110 -1.80 -22.84 -1.72
CA ILE A 110 -2.33 -21.58 -2.25
C ILE A 110 -2.29 -20.46 -1.19
N PHE A 111 -2.75 -20.76 0.03
CA PHE A 111 -2.80 -19.79 1.14
C PHE A 111 -1.72 -20.12 2.18
N LYS A 112 -0.47 -19.85 1.85
CA LYS A 112 0.65 -20.06 2.78
C LYS A 112 0.66 -18.98 3.85
N ASN A 113 0.70 -19.41 5.12
CA ASN A 113 1.03 -18.50 6.20
C ASN A 113 2.39 -17.85 5.91
N ARG A 114 2.45 -16.54 6.07
CA ARG A 114 3.66 -15.79 5.73
C ARG A 114 3.91 -14.66 6.71
N THR A 115 5.18 -14.38 6.89
CA THR A 115 5.65 -13.24 7.67
C THR A 115 6.49 -12.34 6.78
N THR A 116 6.23 -11.05 6.81
CA THR A 116 7.10 -10.05 6.20
C THR A 116 7.64 -9.11 7.26
N LEU A 117 8.93 -8.79 7.15
CA LEU A 117 9.58 -7.76 7.95
C LEU A 117 10.06 -6.65 7.03
N TYR A 118 9.95 -5.44 7.51
CA TYR A 118 10.38 -4.24 6.85
C TYR A 118 11.24 -3.42 7.81
N LEU A 119 12.40 -3.02 7.35
CA LEU A 119 13.30 -2.12 8.07
C LEU A 119 13.56 -0.90 7.19
N ASN A 120 13.46 0.27 7.78
CA ASN A 120 13.67 1.54 7.11
C ASN A 120 14.56 2.44 7.98
N PRO A 121 15.89 2.32 7.89
CA PRO A 121 16.79 3.34 8.41
C PRO A 121 16.74 4.58 7.53
N TYR A 122 16.61 5.75 8.14
CA TYR A 122 16.57 7.01 7.42
C TYR A 122 17.15 8.18 8.21
N TYR A 123 17.53 9.21 7.46
CA TYR A 123 17.95 10.52 7.94
C TYR A 123 17.00 11.58 7.39
N GLU A 124 16.67 12.56 8.19
CA GLU A 124 15.88 13.73 7.82
C GLU A 124 16.63 15.02 8.13
N LEU A 125 16.57 15.94 7.17
CA LEU A 125 16.94 17.34 7.31
C LEU A 125 15.71 18.20 7.03
N ASN A 126 15.36 19.08 7.94
CA ASN A 126 14.23 19.99 7.81
C ASN A 126 14.60 21.38 8.30
N ASN A 127 14.86 22.28 7.35
CA ASN A 127 15.10 23.69 7.64
C ASN A 127 14.26 24.59 6.73
N ASP A 128 14.49 25.88 6.76
CA ASP A 128 13.68 26.87 6.03
C ASP A 128 13.63 26.62 4.52
N SER A 129 14.72 26.14 3.92
CA SER A 129 14.84 25.96 2.48
C SER A 129 14.76 24.48 2.06
N TRP A 130 15.21 23.55 2.89
CA TRP A 130 15.34 22.14 2.55
C TRP A 130 14.51 21.25 3.44
N ARG A 131 13.80 20.32 2.83
CA ARG A 131 13.23 19.14 3.48
C ARG A 131 13.75 17.92 2.74
N VAL A 132 14.62 17.18 3.40
CA VAL A 132 15.29 16.01 2.81
C VAL A 132 15.06 14.81 3.71
N HIS A 133 14.63 13.71 3.09
CA HIS A 133 14.52 12.40 3.70
C HIS A 133 15.37 11.44 2.88
N VAL A 134 16.32 10.78 3.48
CA VAL A 134 17.20 9.81 2.83
C VAL A 134 17.18 8.52 3.63
N GLY A 135 16.60 7.50 3.04
CA GLY A 135 16.48 6.18 3.64
C GLY A 135 16.54 5.07 2.61
N ALA A 136 16.44 3.86 3.09
CA ALA A 136 16.33 2.65 2.29
C ALA A 136 15.35 1.68 2.94
N ASN A 137 14.56 1.02 2.12
CA ASN A 137 13.64 -0.03 2.56
C ASN A 137 14.31 -1.39 2.37
N VAL A 138 14.41 -2.15 3.45
CA VAL A 138 14.88 -3.55 3.44
C VAL A 138 13.68 -4.44 3.78
N ASP A 139 13.19 -5.14 2.78
CA ASP A 139 12.06 -6.05 2.87
C ASP A 139 12.52 -7.49 2.97
N LEU A 140 12.16 -8.16 4.05
CA LEU A 140 12.38 -9.60 4.26
C LEU A 140 11.05 -10.34 4.17
N SER A 141 11.02 -11.46 3.48
CA SER A 141 9.82 -12.31 3.33
C SER A 141 10.10 -13.75 3.69
N PHE A 142 9.24 -14.31 4.53
CA PHE A 142 9.28 -15.69 4.95
C PHE A 142 7.97 -16.37 4.55
N GLY A 143 8.06 -17.31 3.62
CA GLY A 143 6.92 -18.11 3.16
C GLY A 143 6.33 -17.73 1.77
N ASN A 144 6.67 -16.58 1.20
CA ASN A 144 6.19 -16.20 -0.14
C ASN A 144 7.15 -15.23 -0.85
N GLY A 145 7.45 -15.52 -2.11
CA GLY A 145 8.24 -14.65 -2.98
C GLY A 145 9.74 -14.59 -2.64
N LYS A 146 10.41 -13.54 -3.12
CA LYS A 146 11.85 -13.36 -2.90
C LYS A 146 12.12 -12.97 -1.44
N ALA A 147 13.07 -13.68 -0.80
CA ALA A 147 13.35 -13.56 0.62
C ALA A 147 13.83 -12.16 1.03
N VAL A 148 14.65 -11.50 0.23
CA VAL A 148 15.20 -10.18 0.51
C VAL A 148 15.04 -9.27 -0.69
N ARG A 149 14.53 -8.08 -0.46
CA ARG A 149 14.47 -6.98 -1.45
C ARG A 149 14.90 -5.68 -0.79
N VAL A 150 15.50 -4.80 -1.57
CA VAL A 150 15.92 -3.46 -1.11
C VAL A 150 15.42 -2.46 -2.13
N SER A 151 14.86 -1.35 -1.65
CA SER A 151 14.42 -0.24 -2.48
C SER A 151 14.78 1.11 -1.84
N PRO A 152 14.89 2.19 -2.63
CA PRO A 152 15.14 3.52 -2.08
C PRO A 152 13.93 4.04 -1.30
N ASP A 153 14.20 4.94 -0.34
CA ASP A 153 13.22 5.83 0.27
C ASP A 153 13.84 7.21 0.41
N VAL A 154 13.88 7.93 -0.71
CA VAL A 154 14.49 9.25 -0.81
C VAL A 154 13.45 10.27 -1.25
N LYS A 155 13.36 11.38 -0.53
CA LYS A 155 12.51 12.52 -0.88
C LYS A 155 13.30 13.79 -0.59
N ALA A 156 13.27 14.71 -1.52
CA ALA A 156 13.90 16.01 -1.37
C ALA A 156 12.96 17.11 -1.84
N GLN A 157 12.91 18.18 -1.09
CA GLN A 157 12.14 19.37 -1.43
C GLN A 157 13.01 20.59 -1.14
N TYR A 158 13.07 21.49 -2.10
CA TYR A 158 13.76 22.76 -1.98
C TYR A 158 12.77 23.91 -2.19
N VAL A 159 12.65 24.76 -1.18
CA VAL A 159 11.81 25.97 -1.18
C VAL A 159 12.74 27.16 -1.41
N PHE A 160 12.72 27.75 -2.59
CA PHE A 160 13.61 28.87 -2.92
C PHE A 160 12.92 30.24 -2.90
N SER A 161 11.63 30.26 -2.66
CA SER A 161 10.85 31.38 -2.15
C SER A 161 9.55 30.84 -1.60
N ASP A 162 8.78 31.63 -0.89
CA ASP A 162 7.45 31.24 -0.39
C ASP A 162 6.48 30.79 -1.50
N SER A 163 6.85 31.06 -2.75
CA SER A 163 6.03 30.82 -3.92
C SER A 163 6.53 29.70 -4.84
N TYR A 164 7.73 29.16 -4.60
CA TYR A 164 8.34 28.19 -5.52
C TYR A 164 8.98 27.02 -4.80
N VAL A 165 8.62 25.82 -5.21
CA VAL A 165 9.11 24.58 -4.62
C VAL A 165 9.52 23.60 -5.71
N LEU A 166 10.77 23.15 -5.67
CA LEU A 166 11.24 22.03 -6.46
C LEU A 166 11.22 20.77 -5.56
N TYR A 167 10.74 19.66 -6.07
CA TYR A 167 10.76 18.42 -5.32
C TYR A 167 11.13 17.21 -6.19
N ALA A 168 11.75 16.23 -5.56
CA ALA A 168 12.09 14.95 -6.17
C ALA A 168 11.83 13.82 -5.18
N LYS A 169 11.54 12.64 -5.71
CA LYS A 169 11.42 11.40 -4.92
C LYS A 169 12.05 10.23 -5.66
N ALA A 170 12.53 9.27 -4.91
CA ALA A 170 12.85 7.92 -5.36
C ALA A 170 12.45 6.97 -4.24
N THR A 171 11.35 6.27 -4.41
CA THR A 171 10.76 5.38 -3.41
C THR A 171 10.50 4.02 -4.00
N GLY A 172 10.30 3.04 -3.15
CA GLY A 172 9.88 1.71 -3.53
C GLY A 172 9.45 0.91 -2.30
N GLY A 173 9.13 -0.35 -2.46
CA GLY A 173 8.76 -1.22 -1.36
C GLY A 173 7.75 -2.30 -1.73
N ARG A 174 7.48 -3.16 -0.77
CA ARG A 174 6.52 -4.25 -0.88
C ARG A 174 5.09 -3.75 -0.71
N GLN A 175 4.21 -4.20 -1.58
CA GLN A 175 2.78 -4.05 -1.46
C GLN A 175 2.17 -5.43 -1.20
N LEU A 176 1.66 -5.64 0.00
CA LEU A 176 1.03 -6.91 0.39
C LEU A 176 -0.25 -7.14 -0.44
N ASN A 177 -0.33 -8.28 -1.11
CA ASN A 177 -1.54 -8.73 -1.78
C ASN A 177 -2.31 -9.66 -0.82
N ASP A 178 -2.88 -9.07 0.21
CA ASP A 178 -3.81 -9.71 1.13
C ASP A 178 -5.24 -9.73 0.57
N PHE A 179 -6.14 -10.45 1.20
CA PHE A 179 -7.52 -10.54 0.72
C PHE A 179 -8.24 -9.20 0.71
N ARG A 180 -7.95 -8.30 1.64
CA ARG A 180 -8.56 -6.96 1.66
C ARG A 180 -8.16 -6.14 0.45
N ARG A 181 -6.87 -6.18 0.09
CA ARG A 181 -6.39 -5.49 -1.10
C ARG A 181 -7.00 -6.09 -2.36
N LEU A 182 -7.04 -7.42 -2.48
CA LEU A 182 -7.64 -8.10 -3.63
C LEU A 182 -9.14 -7.78 -3.76
N GLU A 183 -9.89 -7.76 -2.65
CA GLU A 183 -11.30 -7.35 -2.66
C GLU A 183 -11.48 -5.89 -3.11
N THR A 184 -10.64 -4.99 -2.62
CA THR A 184 -10.68 -3.58 -3.02
C THR A 184 -10.33 -3.40 -4.50
N TYR A 185 -9.43 -4.24 -5.01
CA TYR A 185 -9.05 -4.23 -6.41
C TYR A 185 -10.21 -4.71 -7.30
N ASN A 186 -10.81 -5.85 -6.99
CA ASN A 186 -12.05 -6.34 -7.60
C ASN A 186 -12.70 -7.41 -6.72
N PRO A 187 -13.94 -7.22 -6.24
CA PRO A 187 -14.62 -8.20 -5.38
C PRO A 187 -14.99 -9.51 -6.10
N TYR A 188 -14.98 -9.54 -7.43
CA TYR A 188 -15.26 -10.73 -8.23
C TYR A 188 -14.01 -11.59 -8.51
N LEU A 189 -12.83 -11.17 -8.05
CA LEU A 189 -11.62 -11.99 -8.19
C LEU A 189 -11.75 -13.30 -7.43
N ASP A 190 -11.26 -14.37 -8.04
CA ASP A 190 -11.04 -15.63 -7.32
C ASP A 190 -9.73 -15.56 -6.54
N PRO A 191 -9.76 -15.53 -5.20
CA PRO A 191 -8.55 -15.54 -4.40
C PRO A 191 -7.91 -16.93 -4.30
N GLY A 192 -8.53 -17.97 -4.89
CA GLY A 192 -8.03 -19.33 -4.90
C GLY A 192 -6.78 -19.55 -5.74
N GLN A 193 -6.11 -18.51 -6.17
CA GLN A 193 -4.87 -18.53 -6.93
C GLN A 193 -3.69 -18.10 -6.05
N GLU A 194 -2.51 -18.67 -6.29
CA GLU A 194 -1.29 -18.20 -5.63
C GLU A 194 -0.94 -16.80 -6.12
N VAL A 195 -1.01 -15.83 -5.22
CA VAL A 195 -0.69 -14.41 -5.49
C VAL A 195 0.55 -14.02 -4.70
N LYS A 196 1.58 -13.56 -5.41
CA LYS A 196 2.77 -12.97 -4.79
C LYS A 196 2.51 -11.52 -4.43
N ASP A 197 3.27 -11.00 -3.46
CA ASP A 197 3.24 -9.57 -3.17
C ASP A 197 3.84 -8.78 -4.34
N THR A 198 3.16 -7.73 -4.75
CA THR A 198 3.68 -6.75 -5.71
C THR A 198 4.87 -6.02 -5.10
N TYR A 199 5.91 -5.79 -5.87
CA TYR A 199 7.07 -5.07 -5.40
C TYR A 199 7.39 -3.88 -6.31
N GLU A 200 7.22 -2.68 -5.78
CA GLU A 200 7.67 -1.46 -6.42
C GLU A 200 9.19 -1.35 -6.24
N GLN A 201 9.93 -1.61 -7.33
CA GLN A 201 11.39 -1.55 -7.30
C GLN A 201 11.87 -0.11 -7.23
N LEU A 202 11.19 0.74 -7.98
CA LEU A 202 11.48 2.15 -8.06
C LEU A 202 10.22 2.93 -8.47
N ASN A 203 9.98 4.03 -7.78
CA ASN A 203 9.08 5.10 -8.19
C ASN A 203 9.85 6.42 -8.07
N ALA A 204 10.49 6.82 -9.15
CA ALA A 204 11.26 8.05 -9.21
C ALA A 204 10.44 9.16 -9.88
N GLY A 205 10.43 10.32 -9.30
CA GLY A 205 9.70 11.46 -9.84
C GLY A 205 10.29 12.78 -9.41
N LEU A 206 10.02 13.79 -10.20
CA LEU A 206 10.36 15.18 -9.91
C LEU A 206 9.19 16.08 -10.26
N GLY A 207 9.11 17.22 -9.61
CA GLY A 207 8.08 18.21 -9.90
C GLY A 207 8.43 19.60 -9.38
N PHE A 208 7.66 20.53 -9.85
CA PHE A 208 7.81 21.94 -9.56
C PHE A 208 6.46 22.54 -9.23
N LYS A 209 6.38 23.17 -8.05
CA LYS A 209 5.19 23.93 -7.62
C LYS A 209 5.49 25.40 -7.67
N ALA A 210 4.53 26.19 -8.15
CA ALA A 210 4.61 27.63 -8.23
C ALA A 210 3.31 28.29 -7.79
N SER A 211 3.42 29.38 -7.02
CA SER A 211 2.31 30.26 -6.65
C SER A 211 2.62 31.69 -7.13
N PRO A 212 2.37 31.99 -8.43
CA PRO A 212 2.72 33.29 -8.99
C PRO A 212 1.88 34.44 -8.44
N THR A 213 0.75 34.16 -7.85
CA THR A 213 -0.14 35.13 -7.19
C THR A 213 -0.86 34.47 -6.01
N PRO A 214 -1.21 35.21 -4.95
CA PRO A 214 -1.91 34.65 -3.80
C PRO A 214 -3.14 33.82 -4.19
N GLY A 215 -3.24 32.63 -3.62
CA GLY A 215 -4.33 31.70 -3.84
C GLY A 215 -4.19 30.83 -5.12
N LEU A 216 -3.30 31.15 -6.05
CA LEU A 216 -3.12 30.37 -7.29
C LEU A 216 -1.88 29.49 -7.19
N TRP A 217 -2.05 28.18 -7.33
CA TRP A 217 -0.99 27.17 -7.33
C TRP A 217 -0.98 26.34 -8.60
N PHE A 218 0.21 26.10 -9.11
CA PHE A 218 0.47 25.13 -10.18
C PHE A 218 1.45 24.08 -9.68
N ASP A 219 1.27 22.85 -10.14
CA ASP A 219 2.16 21.72 -9.90
C ASP A 219 2.37 20.98 -11.22
N ILE A 220 3.60 20.93 -11.70
CA ILE A 220 4.00 20.20 -12.91
C ILE A 220 4.94 19.09 -12.44
N PHE A 221 4.64 17.85 -12.81
CA PHE A 221 5.42 16.71 -12.36
C PHE A 221 5.53 15.61 -13.41
N GLY A 222 6.53 14.78 -13.23
CA GLY A 222 6.71 13.59 -14.03
C GLY A 222 7.58 12.56 -13.32
N GLY A 223 7.54 11.34 -13.81
CA GLY A 223 8.31 10.28 -13.21
C GLY A 223 8.22 8.95 -13.93
N TYR A 224 8.86 7.97 -13.31
CA TYR A 224 8.95 6.58 -13.76
C TYR A 224 8.66 5.66 -12.60
N GLN A 225 7.91 4.60 -12.85
CA GLN A 225 7.57 3.56 -11.88
C GLN A 225 7.85 2.19 -12.49
N ASN A 226 8.40 1.29 -11.68
CA ASN A 226 8.68 -0.08 -12.06
C ASN A 226 8.15 -1.04 -10.99
N LEU A 227 7.29 -1.96 -11.40
CA LEU A 227 6.61 -2.91 -10.53
C LEU A 227 6.90 -4.35 -10.97
N LYS A 228 7.27 -5.19 -10.01
CA LYS A 228 7.33 -6.65 -10.18
C LYS A 228 6.13 -7.31 -9.55
N ASP A 229 5.69 -8.39 -10.20
CA ASP A 229 4.53 -9.14 -9.77
C ASP A 229 3.29 -8.22 -9.60
N ASP A 230 3.13 -7.24 -10.52
CA ASP A 230 2.00 -6.31 -10.53
C ASP A 230 0.72 -7.04 -10.95
N LEU A 231 -0.40 -6.65 -10.34
CA LEU A 231 -1.68 -7.32 -10.52
C LEU A 231 -2.39 -6.81 -11.77
N TYR A 232 -2.90 -7.73 -12.57
CA TYR A 232 -3.85 -7.40 -13.63
C TYR A 232 -5.03 -8.36 -13.63
N GLN A 233 -6.17 -7.89 -14.11
CA GLN A 233 -7.37 -8.71 -14.27
C GLN A 233 -7.31 -9.40 -15.64
N SER A 234 -7.61 -10.71 -15.65
CA SER A 234 -7.84 -11.39 -16.92
C SER A 234 -9.08 -10.84 -17.61
N ALA A 235 -9.04 -10.75 -18.95
CA ALA A 235 -10.21 -10.38 -19.72
C ALA A 235 -11.31 -11.46 -19.69
N ASP A 236 -10.94 -12.70 -19.32
CA ASP A 236 -11.85 -13.83 -19.29
C ASP A 236 -12.49 -13.99 -17.92
N ALA A 237 -13.81 -13.92 -17.87
CA ALA A 237 -14.59 -14.38 -16.73
C ALA A 237 -14.96 -15.85 -16.95
N TRP A 238 -14.93 -16.67 -15.89
CA TRP A 238 -15.36 -18.07 -15.97
C TRP A 238 -16.36 -18.40 -14.87
N GLU A 239 -17.21 -19.36 -15.15
CA GLU A 239 -18.11 -19.93 -14.17
C GLU A 239 -17.40 -21.04 -13.39
N GLY A 240 -17.35 -20.92 -12.08
CA GLY A 240 -16.83 -21.94 -11.20
C GLY A 240 -17.76 -23.15 -11.10
N GLY A 241 -17.22 -24.28 -10.63
CA GLY A 241 -18.02 -25.49 -10.37
C GLY A 241 -19.11 -25.32 -9.30
N ASP A 242 -19.08 -24.22 -8.58
CA ASP A 242 -20.11 -23.79 -7.61
C ASP A 242 -21.20 -22.91 -8.26
N GLY A 243 -21.08 -22.63 -9.58
CA GLY A 243 -22.00 -21.78 -10.35
C GLY A 243 -21.80 -20.29 -10.12
N ALA A 244 -20.69 -19.85 -9.51
CA ALA A 244 -20.34 -18.46 -9.37
C ALA A 244 -19.43 -17.99 -10.52
N ASN A 245 -19.55 -16.71 -10.88
CA ASN A 245 -18.67 -16.10 -11.87
C ASN A 245 -17.42 -15.52 -11.20
N TYR A 246 -16.25 -15.85 -11.76
CA TYR A 246 -14.97 -15.39 -11.29
C TYR A 246 -14.22 -14.65 -12.38
N ILE A 247 -13.43 -13.68 -11.97
CA ILE A 247 -12.48 -12.98 -12.83
C ILE A 247 -11.08 -13.45 -12.48
N GLY A 248 -10.32 -13.82 -13.50
CA GLY A 248 -8.94 -14.24 -13.35
C GLY A 248 -8.04 -13.10 -12.87
N LEU A 249 -7.03 -13.48 -12.13
CA LEU A 249 -5.99 -12.59 -11.65
C LEU A 249 -4.65 -13.09 -12.17
N GLY A 250 -3.90 -12.22 -12.85
CA GLY A 250 -2.54 -12.46 -13.28
C GLY A 250 -1.58 -11.50 -12.62
N GLN A 251 -0.29 -11.82 -12.74
CA GLN A 251 0.79 -10.96 -12.29
C GLN A 251 1.86 -10.86 -13.37
N THR A 252 2.33 -9.64 -13.61
CA THR A 252 3.36 -9.37 -14.61
C THR A 252 4.33 -8.29 -14.11
N HIS A 253 5.39 -8.08 -14.86
CA HIS A 253 6.26 -6.94 -14.68
C HIS A 253 5.70 -5.76 -15.45
N THR A 254 5.61 -4.59 -14.82
CA THR A 254 5.11 -3.36 -15.44
C THR A 254 6.06 -2.19 -15.23
N ASP A 255 6.17 -1.39 -16.28
CA ASP A 255 6.83 -0.08 -16.27
C ASP A 255 5.83 1.00 -16.60
N ASN A 256 5.93 2.13 -15.94
CA ASN A 256 5.06 3.26 -16.17
C ASN A 256 5.84 4.56 -16.19
N PHE A 257 5.70 5.32 -17.27
CA PHE A 257 6.09 6.72 -17.33
C PHE A 257 4.85 7.58 -17.12
N TYR A 258 4.94 8.56 -16.25
CA TYR A 258 3.83 9.47 -16.01
C TYR A 258 4.30 10.93 -16.05
N ALA A 259 3.41 11.80 -16.51
CA ALA A 259 3.57 13.24 -16.44
C ALA A 259 2.22 13.91 -16.20
N GLY A 260 2.21 14.96 -15.40
CA GLY A 260 0.96 15.61 -15.04
C GLY A 260 1.13 17.08 -14.70
N ILE A 261 -0.02 17.74 -14.71
CA ILE A 261 -0.16 19.12 -14.26
C ILE A 261 -1.40 19.22 -13.38
N LYS A 262 -1.28 20.02 -12.32
CA LYS A 262 -2.41 20.41 -11.47
C LYS A 262 -2.41 21.92 -11.31
N ALA A 263 -3.59 22.50 -11.21
CA ALA A 263 -3.79 23.90 -10.86
C ALA A 263 -4.86 24.00 -9.78
N SER A 264 -4.67 24.87 -8.82
CA SER A 264 -5.67 25.17 -7.80
C SER A 264 -5.74 26.67 -7.58
N TYR A 265 -6.94 27.17 -7.39
CA TYR A 265 -7.19 28.56 -7.03
C TYR A 265 -8.11 28.61 -5.83
N GLU A 266 -7.66 29.31 -4.82
CA GLU A 266 -8.39 29.56 -3.58
C GLU A 266 -8.66 31.07 -3.48
N TYR A 267 -9.93 31.44 -3.43
CA TYR A 267 -10.34 32.82 -3.30
C TYR A 267 -10.81 33.10 -1.88
N LYS A 268 -9.92 33.65 -1.08
CA LYS A 268 -10.15 33.88 0.37
C LYS A 268 -10.70 32.59 0.98
N ASP A 269 -11.58 32.68 1.96
CA ASP A 269 -12.26 31.52 2.57
C ASP A 269 -13.61 31.19 1.89
N LEU A 270 -13.87 31.73 0.68
CA LEU A 270 -15.17 31.60 0.02
C LEU A 270 -15.28 30.36 -0.84
N PHE A 271 -14.27 30.05 -1.63
CA PHE A 271 -14.26 28.85 -2.46
C PHE A 271 -12.84 28.45 -2.87
N ALA A 272 -12.67 27.17 -3.15
CA ALA A 272 -11.47 26.60 -3.75
C ALA A 272 -11.87 25.78 -4.99
N ILE A 273 -11.12 25.96 -6.08
CA ILE A 273 -11.27 25.19 -7.32
C ILE A 273 -9.94 24.54 -7.63
N SER A 274 -9.95 23.27 -7.98
CA SER A 274 -8.78 22.56 -8.46
C SER A 274 -9.09 21.75 -9.71
N ALA A 275 -8.15 21.72 -10.63
CA ALA A 275 -8.19 20.89 -11.82
C ALA A 275 -6.81 20.29 -12.07
N GLY A 276 -6.78 19.11 -12.68
CA GLY A 276 -5.52 18.48 -13.02
C GLY A 276 -5.72 17.27 -13.93
N GLY A 277 -4.65 16.90 -14.59
CA GLY A 277 -4.59 15.71 -15.43
C GLY A 277 -3.22 15.06 -15.32
N THR A 278 -3.21 13.74 -15.43
CA THR A 278 -2.00 12.94 -15.46
C THR A 278 -2.09 11.98 -16.64
N TYR A 279 -1.07 12.00 -17.46
CA TYR A 279 -0.86 11.01 -18.52
C TYR A 279 0.00 9.88 -17.99
N TYR A 280 -0.39 8.65 -18.32
CA TYR A 280 0.33 7.43 -17.98
C TYR A 280 0.63 6.65 -19.25
N HIS A 281 1.85 6.16 -19.35
CA HIS A 281 2.29 5.24 -20.39
C HIS A 281 2.79 3.96 -19.76
N TRP A 282 1.95 2.92 -19.82
CA TRP A 282 2.21 1.61 -19.25
C TRP A 282 2.79 0.67 -20.29
N ASN A 283 3.87 -0.01 -19.92
CA ASN A 283 4.38 -1.18 -20.61
C ASN A 283 4.27 -2.38 -19.67
N ALA A 284 3.81 -3.49 -20.17
CA ALA A 284 3.76 -4.76 -19.46
C ALA A 284 4.49 -5.84 -20.27
N ASP A 285 5.20 -6.71 -19.57
CA ASP A 285 5.80 -7.85 -20.24
C ASP A 285 4.68 -8.76 -20.80
N ALA A 286 4.73 -9.04 -22.09
CA ALA A 286 3.82 -9.97 -22.71
C ALA A 286 4.09 -11.38 -22.14
N GLN A 287 3.08 -12.01 -21.57
CA GLN A 287 3.09 -13.42 -21.19
C GLN A 287 2.52 -14.31 -22.29
#